data_65d1f9285c6c21f2f9d6f213420e4f05
#
_entry.id   65d1f9285c6c21f2f9d6f213420e4f05
#
_cell.length_a   1.000
_cell.length_b   1.000
_cell.length_c   1.000
_cell.angle_alpha   90.00
_cell.angle_beta   90.00
_cell.angle_gamma   90.00
#
_symmetry.space_group_name_H-M   'P 1'
#
loop_
_entity.id
_entity.type
_entity.pdbx_description
1 polymer ?
#
loop_
_entity_poly.entity_id
_entity_poly.type
_entity_poly.pdbx_seq_one_letter_code
_entity_poly.pdbx_strand_id
1 'polypeptide(L)'
;MEEKISRRERKKIHPKRVILEAAVKCFGRKGFQETSIAEIMNEADLGIGTFYNYFESKEDILKCLLSGIVDELREALARQTGQQAPAAEMLQHMVLLTAKLLDANRFVLPLFLSAANRSALPDGGTHPGEAPAFKTIFARIIEQGQAAGEFRTDIPAGIITEMFHSMFQAASFSSLELSFVDNVRFKLRLMMDGICTTTRIGE
;
A
#
# COMPACT_ATOMS: atom_id res chain seq x y z
N MET A 1 -1.50 26.34 20.73
CA MET A 1 -0.08 26.75 20.86
C MET A 1 0.77 25.53 20.56
N GLU A 2 1.27 25.42 19.32
CA GLU A 2 2.18 24.34 18.95
C GLU A 2 3.57 24.67 19.51
N GLU A 3 4.07 23.82 20.36
CA GLU A 3 5.39 23.90 20.95
C GLU A 3 6.44 23.69 19.84
N LYS A 4 7.14 24.76 19.44
CA LYS A 4 8.24 24.69 18.46
C LYS A 4 9.38 23.90 19.06
N ILE A 5 9.48 22.62 18.72
CA ILE A 5 10.62 21.75 19.07
C ILE A 5 11.92 22.41 18.60
N SER A 6 12.87 22.57 19.51
CA SER A 6 14.15 23.21 19.29
C SER A 6 14.98 22.51 18.20
N ARG A 7 15.79 23.28 17.40
CA ARG A 7 16.76 22.74 16.42
C ARG A 7 17.69 21.67 17.00
N ARG A 8 18.00 21.70 18.29
CA ARG A 8 18.83 20.70 18.98
C ARG A 8 18.10 19.39 19.24
N GLU A 9 16.81 19.43 19.52
CA GLU A 9 15.99 18.23 19.73
C GLU A 9 15.67 17.55 18.40
N ARG A 10 15.50 18.33 17.31
CA ARG A 10 15.33 17.79 15.93
C ARG A 10 16.57 17.06 15.41
N LYS A 11 17.78 17.37 15.89
CA LYS A 11 19.01 16.60 15.57
C LYS A 11 19.04 15.20 16.17
N LYS A 12 18.24 14.90 17.20
CA LYS A 12 18.04 13.55 17.77
C LYS A 12 16.94 12.74 17.06
N ILE A 13 16.08 13.40 16.28
CA ILE A 13 15.05 12.74 15.47
C ILE A 13 15.70 12.37 14.14
N HIS A 14 15.64 11.11 13.72
CA HIS A 14 16.20 10.62 12.45
C HIS A 14 15.83 11.55 11.28
N PRO A 15 16.77 12.27 10.66
CA PRO A 15 16.48 13.25 9.62
C PRO A 15 15.67 12.65 8.45
N LYS A 16 15.92 11.37 8.12
CA LYS A 16 15.17 10.63 7.11
C LYS A 16 13.66 10.67 7.38
N ARG A 17 13.22 10.45 8.64
CA ARG A 17 11.81 10.49 9.02
C ARG A 17 11.21 11.89 8.88
N VAL A 18 11.94 12.91 9.29
CA VAL A 18 11.50 14.31 9.19
C VAL A 18 11.30 14.72 7.73
N ILE A 19 12.22 14.30 6.84
CA ILE A 19 12.11 14.53 5.40
C ILE A 19 10.88 13.83 4.82
N LEU A 20 10.61 12.57 5.20
CA LEU A 20 9.45 11.82 4.75
C LEU A 20 8.13 12.46 5.20
N GLU A 21 8.03 12.88 6.47
CA GLU A 21 6.86 13.58 7.02
C GLU A 21 6.60 14.91 6.30
N ALA A 22 7.66 15.68 6.03
CA ALA A 22 7.58 16.93 5.27
C ALA A 22 7.15 16.67 3.83
N ALA A 23 7.69 15.64 3.18
CA ALA A 23 7.33 15.25 1.82
C ALA A 23 5.84 14.86 1.71
N VAL A 24 5.32 14.06 2.65
CA VAL A 24 3.90 13.70 2.72
C VAL A 24 3.02 14.95 2.77
N LYS A 25 3.37 15.93 3.61
CA LYS A 25 2.62 17.20 3.71
C LYS A 25 2.68 17.99 2.41
N CYS A 26 3.86 18.13 1.79
CA CYS A 26 4.03 18.87 0.55
C CYS A 26 3.29 18.19 -0.61
N PHE A 27 3.43 16.87 -0.77
CA PHE A 27 2.73 16.10 -1.80
C PHE A 27 1.21 16.14 -1.62
N GLY A 28 0.72 16.10 -0.39
CA GLY A 28 -0.72 16.21 -0.10
C GLY A 28 -1.30 17.58 -0.44
N ARG A 29 -0.52 18.68 -0.29
CA ARG A 29 -0.98 20.04 -0.57
C ARG A 29 -1.03 20.38 -2.06
N LYS A 30 -0.03 20.00 -2.84
CA LYS A 30 0.10 20.46 -4.24
C LYS A 30 0.47 19.35 -5.23
N GLY A 31 0.49 18.10 -4.78
CA GLY A 31 0.82 16.95 -5.61
C GLY A 31 2.33 16.73 -5.74
N PHE A 32 2.67 15.54 -6.20
CA PHE A 32 4.06 15.11 -6.35
C PHE A 32 4.83 15.92 -7.41
N GLN A 33 4.21 16.17 -8.57
CA GLN A 33 4.88 16.83 -9.70
C GLN A 33 5.28 18.27 -9.34
N GLU A 34 4.38 19.02 -8.73
CA GLU A 34 4.55 20.43 -8.40
C GLU A 34 5.40 20.68 -7.14
N THR A 35 5.78 19.63 -6.41
CA THR A 35 6.60 19.75 -5.20
C THR A 35 8.08 19.63 -5.55
N SER A 36 8.87 20.62 -5.11
CA SER A 36 10.35 20.61 -5.24
C SER A 36 11.03 20.04 -3.98
N ILE A 37 12.26 19.55 -4.15
CA ILE A 37 13.12 19.11 -3.03
C ILE A 37 13.34 20.29 -2.06
N ALA A 38 13.53 21.51 -2.57
CA ALA A 38 13.74 22.69 -1.74
C ALA A 38 12.54 22.95 -0.81
N GLU A 39 11.31 22.79 -1.29
CA GLU A 39 10.09 22.96 -0.48
C GLU A 39 9.97 21.89 0.59
N ILE A 40 10.30 20.63 0.27
CA ILE A 40 10.32 19.55 1.24
C ILE A 40 11.34 19.86 2.35
N MET A 41 12.53 20.32 1.98
CA MET A 41 13.58 20.62 2.96
C MET A 41 13.28 21.86 3.80
N ASN A 42 12.60 22.86 3.24
CA ASN A 42 12.09 24.00 3.98
C ASN A 42 10.99 23.60 4.98
N GLU A 43 10.04 22.74 4.58
CA GLU A 43 9.00 22.18 5.46
C GLU A 43 9.64 21.34 6.60
N ALA A 44 10.72 20.63 6.29
CA ALA A 44 11.49 19.82 7.25
C ALA A 44 12.36 20.68 8.20
N ASP A 45 12.55 21.96 7.92
CA ASP A 45 13.52 22.86 8.59
C ASP A 45 14.96 22.29 8.59
N LEU A 46 15.36 21.74 7.42
CA LEU A 46 16.67 21.13 7.18
C LEU A 46 17.34 21.76 5.96
N GLY A 47 18.68 21.78 5.95
CA GLY A 47 19.42 22.24 4.79
C GLY A 47 19.31 21.28 3.61
N ILE A 48 19.28 21.81 2.37
CA ILE A 48 19.10 21.00 1.15
C ILE A 48 20.16 19.92 0.97
N GLY A 49 21.40 20.15 1.43
CA GLY A 49 22.47 19.12 1.42
C GLY A 49 22.16 17.90 2.27
N THR A 50 21.29 18.05 3.29
CA THR A 50 20.86 16.91 4.13
C THR A 50 19.99 15.93 3.35
N PHE A 51 19.26 16.39 2.34
CA PHE A 51 18.43 15.55 1.49
C PHE A 51 19.27 14.43 0.83
N TYR A 52 20.35 14.83 0.17
CA TYR A 52 21.21 13.93 -0.61
C TYR A 52 22.01 12.92 0.24
N ASN A 53 22.01 13.06 1.57
CA ASN A 53 22.52 12.03 2.48
C ASN A 53 21.55 10.85 2.66
N TYR A 54 20.28 10.98 2.26
CA TYR A 54 19.24 9.99 2.50
C TYR A 54 18.49 9.56 1.24
N PHE A 55 18.39 10.42 0.24
CA PHE A 55 17.61 10.21 -0.99
C PHE A 55 18.38 10.77 -2.18
N GLU A 56 18.35 10.07 -3.30
CA GLU A 56 18.95 10.53 -4.56
C GLU A 56 17.98 11.43 -5.35
N SER A 57 16.68 11.19 -5.19
CA SER A 57 15.62 11.85 -5.95
C SER A 57 14.31 11.96 -5.15
N LYS A 58 13.37 12.73 -5.68
CA LYS A 58 11.98 12.81 -5.18
C LYS A 58 11.26 11.46 -5.29
N GLU A 59 11.56 10.71 -6.34
CA GLU A 59 11.04 9.38 -6.61
C GLU A 59 11.46 8.37 -5.54
N ASP A 60 12.64 8.51 -4.95
CA ASP A 60 13.12 7.64 -3.87
C ASP A 60 12.33 7.84 -2.58
N ILE A 61 11.82 9.06 -2.36
CA ILE A 61 10.84 9.31 -1.29
C ILE A 61 9.58 8.47 -1.51
N LEU A 62 9.02 8.46 -2.74
CA LEU A 62 7.83 7.66 -3.04
C LEU A 62 8.06 6.16 -2.82
N LYS A 63 9.22 5.65 -3.25
CA LYS A 63 9.60 4.25 -3.03
C LYS A 63 9.69 3.95 -1.52
N CYS A 64 10.33 4.84 -0.76
CA CYS A 64 10.47 4.68 0.67
C CYS A 64 9.11 4.70 1.39
N LEU A 65 8.19 5.58 0.98
CA LEU A 65 6.84 5.66 1.53
C LEU A 65 6.02 4.41 1.17
N LEU A 66 6.15 3.91 -0.07
CA LEU A 66 5.50 2.67 -0.49
C LEU A 66 6.04 1.47 0.27
N SER A 67 7.36 1.40 0.48
CA SER A 67 7.98 0.36 1.32
C SER A 67 7.44 0.39 2.75
N GLY A 68 7.27 1.58 3.33
CA GLY A 68 6.65 1.73 4.65
C GLY A 68 5.22 1.17 4.72
N ILE A 69 4.41 1.38 3.67
CA ILE A 69 3.07 0.78 3.56
C ILE A 69 3.17 -0.75 3.51
N VAL A 70 4.11 -1.30 2.75
CA VAL A 70 4.33 -2.76 2.68
C VAL A 70 4.72 -3.33 4.04
N ASP A 71 5.60 -2.65 4.77
CA ASP A 71 6.05 -3.10 6.09
C ASP A 71 4.89 -3.08 7.10
N GLU A 72 4.04 -2.06 7.08
CA GLU A 72 2.83 -2.00 7.91
C GLU A 72 1.85 -3.14 7.59
N LEU A 73 1.69 -3.48 6.31
CA LEU A 73 0.88 -4.62 5.88
C LEU A 73 1.47 -5.96 6.35
N ARG A 74 2.80 -6.13 6.27
CA ARG A 74 3.47 -7.34 6.77
C ARG A 74 3.28 -7.51 8.28
N GLU A 75 3.41 -6.44 9.05
CA GLU A 75 3.17 -6.47 10.49
C GLU A 75 1.70 -6.80 10.82
N ALA A 76 0.74 -6.21 10.09
CA ALA A 76 -0.67 -6.50 10.26
C ALA A 76 -0.97 -7.98 9.95
N LEU A 77 -0.41 -8.52 8.86
CA LEU A 77 -0.54 -9.93 8.51
C LEU A 77 0.05 -10.84 9.60
N ALA A 78 1.25 -10.52 10.09
CA ALA A 78 1.90 -11.31 11.14
C ALA A 78 1.04 -11.37 12.43
N ARG A 79 0.43 -10.25 12.82
CA ARG A 79 -0.49 -10.20 13.97
C ARG A 79 -1.69 -11.12 13.78
N GLN A 80 -2.36 -11.09 12.62
CA GLN A 80 -3.52 -11.94 12.34
C GLN A 80 -3.17 -13.42 12.23
N THR A 81 -2.03 -13.73 11.61
CA THR A 81 -1.53 -15.12 11.54
C THR A 81 -1.25 -15.67 12.95
N GLY A 82 -0.67 -14.85 13.84
CA GLY A 82 -0.44 -15.24 15.25
C GLY A 82 -1.73 -15.48 16.03
N GLN A 83 -2.84 -14.85 15.62
CA GLN A 83 -4.18 -15.04 16.21
C GLN A 83 -4.96 -16.18 15.55
N GLN A 84 -4.39 -16.88 14.56
CA GLN A 84 -5.05 -17.94 13.79
C GLN A 84 -6.39 -17.49 13.16
N ALA A 85 -6.44 -16.22 12.71
CA ALA A 85 -7.63 -15.67 12.06
C ALA A 85 -7.95 -16.47 10.77
N PRO A 86 -9.25 -16.64 10.43
CA PRO A 86 -9.66 -17.22 9.15
C PRO A 86 -9.09 -16.46 7.97
N ALA A 87 -8.75 -17.15 6.88
CA ALA A 87 -8.17 -16.52 5.68
C ALA A 87 -9.10 -15.47 5.07
N ALA A 88 -10.41 -15.68 5.15
CA ALA A 88 -11.42 -14.72 4.69
C ALA A 88 -11.37 -13.41 5.49
N GLU A 89 -11.22 -13.47 6.80
CA GLU A 89 -11.08 -12.29 7.66
C GLU A 89 -9.74 -11.58 7.42
N MET A 90 -8.65 -12.35 7.31
CA MET A 90 -7.33 -11.81 6.98
C MET A 90 -7.36 -11.06 5.65
N LEU A 91 -7.95 -11.63 4.61
CA LEU A 91 -8.01 -11.04 3.28
C LEU A 91 -8.83 -9.74 3.28
N GLN A 92 -10.00 -9.74 3.91
CA GLN A 92 -10.83 -8.53 4.05
C GLN A 92 -10.09 -7.41 4.78
N HIS A 93 -9.47 -7.74 5.92
CA HIS A 93 -8.72 -6.76 6.70
C HIS A 93 -7.55 -6.19 5.91
N MET A 94 -6.76 -7.04 5.26
CA MET A 94 -5.57 -6.61 4.50
C MET A 94 -5.94 -5.74 3.30
N VAL A 95 -7.03 -6.07 2.58
CA VAL A 95 -7.52 -5.25 1.46
C VAL A 95 -7.98 -3.88 1.95
N LEU A 96 -8.77 -3.81 3.03
CA LEU A 96 -9.26 -2.54 3.56
C LEU A 96 -8.15 -1.70 4.19
N LEU A 97 -7.18 -2.32 4.85
CA LEU A 97 -6.00 -1.63 5.36
C LEU A 97 -5.19 -1.03 4.20
N THR A 98 -4.92 -1.82 3.15
CA THR A 98 -4.26 -1.33 1.94
C THR A 98 -5.01 -0.13 1.33
N ALA A 99 -6.33 -0.22 1.21
CA ALA A 99 -7.13 0.89 0.69
C ALA A 99 -6.99 2.17 1.52
N LYS A 100 -7.03 2.05 2.85
CA LYS A 100 -6.86 3.19 3.76
C LYS A 100 -5.47 3.83 3.67
N LEU A 101 -4.42 3.01 3.61
CA LEU A 101 -3.04 3.48 3.52
C LEU A 101 -2.78 4.17 2.19
N LEU A 102 -3.31 3.64 1.09
CA LEU A 102 -3.22 4.26 -0.24
C LEU A 102 -4.06 5.54 -0.33
N ASP A 103 -5.23 5.59 0.28
CA ASP A 103 -6.09 6.79 0.29
C ASP A 103 -5.45 7.94 1.09
N ALA A 104 -4.84 7.62 2.22
CA ALA A 104 -4.08 8.59 3.02
C ALA A 104 -2.83 9.12 2.30
N ASN A 105 -2.28 8.35 1.36
CA ASN A 105 -1.06 8.65 0.62
C ASN A 105 -1.29 8.56 -0.90
N ARG A 106 -2.30 9.24 -1.43
CA ARG A 106 -2.73 9.11 -2.85
C ARG A 106 -1.63 9.34 -3.87
N PHE A 107 -0.61 10.12 -3.53
CA PHE A 107 0.54 10.37 -4.40
C PHE A 107 1.42 9.12 -4.63
N VAL A 108 1.33 8.06 -3.78
CA VAL A 108 2.00 6.78 -4.04
C VAL A 108 1.18 5.82 -4.91
N LEU A 109 -0.11 6.10 -5.12
CA LEU A 109 -1.02 5.23 -5.85
C LEU A 109 -0.57 4.93 -7.29
N PRO A 110 -0.10 5.92 -8.10
CA PRO A 110 0.44 5.62 -9.43
C PRO A 110 1.62 4.64 -9.41
N LEU A 111 2.50 4.76 -8.41
CA LEU A 111 3.63 3.85 -8.24
C LEU A 111 3.15 2.45 -7.84
N PHE A 112 2.20 2.35 -6.91
CA PHE A 112 1.57 1.09 -6.51
C PHE A 112 0.93 0.37 -7.71
N LEU A 113 0.15 1.09 -8.54
CA LEU A 113 -0.52 0.52 -9.71
C LEU A 113 0.47 0.12 -10.80
N SER A 114 1.54 0.90 -11.04
CA SER A 114 2.57 0.58 -12.04
C SER A 114 3.43 -0.61 -11.63
N ALA A 115 3.70 -0.77 -10.35
CA ALA A 115 4.50 -1.86 -9.82
C ALA A 115 3.91 -3.24 -10.13
N ALA A 116 2.58 -3.36 -10.14
CA ALA A 116 1.90 -4.59 -10.48
C ALA A 116 2.01 -4.97 -11.97
N ASN A 117 2.06 -3.96 -12.86
CA ASN A 117 2.13 -4.19 -14.31
C ASN A 117 3.55 -4.55 -14.77
N ARG A 118 4.59 -4.11 -14.05
CA ARG A 118 6.00 -4.35 -14.41
C ARG A 118 6.43 -5.81 -14.28
N SER A 119 5.74 -6.63 -13.51
CA SER A 119 6.01 -8.07 -13.41
C SER A 119 5.70 -8.83 -14.73
N ALA A 120 5.05 -8.19 -15.70
CA ALA A 120 4.66 -8.78 -16.97
C ALA A 120 5.56 -8.37 -18.16
N LEU A 121 6.58 -7.51 -17.96
CA LEU A 121 7.47 -7.08 -19.04
C LEU A 121 8.77 -7.88 -19.05
N PRO A 122 9.25 -8.36 -20.25
CA PRO A 122 10.44 -9.20 -20.38
C PRO A 122 11.76 -8.53 -19.99
N ASP A 123 11.84 -7.20 -20.02
CA ASP A 123 13.03 -6.43 -19.67
C ASP A 123 12.92 -5.84 -18.25
N GLY A 124 12.75 -6.74 -17.29
CA GLY A 124 12.60 -6.43 -15.90
C GLY A 124 13.77 -5.69 -15.25
N GLY A 125 13.84 -4.40 -15.42
CA GLY A 125 14.53 -3.51 -14.49
C GLY A 125 13.77 -3.47 -13.16
N THR A 126 13.69 -4.59 -12.48
CA THR A 126 13.17 -4.66 -11.11
C THR A 126 14.28 -4.26 -10.17
N HIS A 127 14.11 -3.13 -9.47
CA HIS A 127 14.73 -3.05 -8.16
C HIS A 127 14.13 -4.19 -7.32
N PRO A 128 14.95 -5.11 -6.79
CA PRO A 128 14.45 -6.24 -6.04
C PRO A 128 13.79 -5.72 -4.76
N GLY A 129 12.49 -5.80 -4.64
CA GLY A 129 11.82 -5.65 -3.36
C GLY A 129 10.40 -5.12 -3.30
N GLU A 130 9.84 -4.39 -4.29
CA GLU A 130 8.62 -3.61 -3.98
C GLU A 130 7.33 -4.10 -4.65
N ALA A 131 7.32 -4.44 -5.92
CA ALA A 131 6.12 -4.93 -6.59
C ALA A 131 5.71 -6.36 -6.20
N PRO A 132 6.67 -7.29 -5.98
CA PRO A 132 6.34 -8.64 -5.53
C PRO A 132 5.64 -8.69 -4.18
N ALA A 133 5.91 -7.72 -3.29
CA ALA A 133 5.49 -7.80 -1.89
C ALA A 133 3.96 -7.72 -1.69
N PHE A 134 3.26 -6.82 -2.37
CA PHE A 134 1.80 -6.73 -2.28
C PHE A 134 1.12 -7.97 -2.84
N LYS A 135 1.53 -8.40 -4.05
CA LYS A 135 1.01 -9.62 -4.68
C LYS A 135 1.29 -10.84 -3.80
N THR A 136 2.49 -10.93 -3.24
CA THR A 136 2.88 -12.05 -2.37
C THR A 136 2.05 -12.11 -1.08
N ILE A 137 1.74 -10.96 -0.47
CA ILE A 137 0.89 -10.91 0.73
C ILE A 137 -0.49 -11.50 0.44
N PHE A 138 -1.16 -11.01 -0.63
CA PHE A 138 -2.49 -11.48 -0.98
C PHE A 138 -2.49 -12.93 -1.47
N ALA A 139 -1.53 -13.31 -2.34
CA ALA A 139 -1.40 -14.67 -2.83
C ALA A 139 -1.29 -15.68 -1.68
N ARG A 140 -0.44 -15.39 -0.69
CA ARG A 140 -0.27 -16.24 0.48
C ARG A 140 -1.57 -16.45 1.27
N ILE A 141 -2.36 -15.39 1.48
CA ILE A 141 -3.63 -15.51 2.20
C ILE A 141 -4.63 -16.33 1.38
N ILE A 142 -4.67 -16.12 0.06
CA ILE A 142 -5.58 -16.83 -0.83
C ILE A 142 -5.22 -18.33 -0.88
N GLU A 143 -3.93 -18.65 -1.02
CA GLU A 143 -3.44 -20.04 -0.99
C GLU A 143 -3.76 -20.73 0.35
N GLN A 144 -3.58 -20.02 1.47
CA GLN A 144 -3.96 -20.54 2.79
C GLN A 144 -5.48 -20.81 2.87
N GLY A 145 -6.32 -19.90 2.39
CA GLY A 145 -7.77 -20.05 2.37
C GLY A 145 -8.23 -21.20 1.48
N GLN A 146 -7.59 -21.41 0.33
CA GLN A 146 -7.84 -22.58 -0.53
C GLN A 146 -7.45 -23.88 0.17
N ALA A 147 -6.29 -23.92 0.82
CA ALA A 147 -5.83 -25.09 1.56
C ALA A 147 -6.73 -25.41 2.77
N ALA A 148 -7.31 -24.39 3.41
CA ALA A 148 -8.23 -24.53 4.53
C ALA A 148 -9.70 -24.82 4.09
N GLY A 149 -9.99 -24.80 2.78
CA GLY A 149 -11.34 -24.96 2.25
C GLY A 149 -12.25 -23.75 2.42
N GLU A 150 -11.72 -22.60 2.84
CA GLU A 150 -12.47 -21.35 2.96
C GLU A 150 -12.74 -20.70 1.59
N PHE A 151 -11.82 -20.87 0.65
CA PHE A 151 -11.91 -20.35 -0.70
C PHE A 151 -12.00 -21.47 -1.73
N ARG A 152 -12.73 -21.21 -2.81
CA ARG A 152 -12.87 -22.12 -3.94
C ARG A 152 -11.53 -22.46 -4.58
N THR A 153 -11.33 -23.70 -4.99
CA THR A 153 -10.09 -24.22 -5.58
C THR A 153 -10.16 -24.42 -7.10
N ASP A 154 -11.34 -24.27 -7.69
CA ASP A 154 -11.57 -24.37 -9.15
C ASP A 154 -11.05 -23.14 -9.91
N ILE A 155 -10.71 -22.05 -9.20
CA ILE A 155 -10.02 -20.88 -9.73
C ILE A 155 -8.62 -20.82 -9.13
N PRO A 156 -7.55 -20.76 -9.96
CA PRO A 156 -6.18 -20.64 -9.46
C PRO A 156 -5.99 -19.39 -8.56
N ALA A 157 -5.24 -19.53 -7.46
CA ALA A 157 -4.94 -18.44 -6.53
C ALA A 157 -4.35 -17.21 -7.23
N GLY A 158 -3.53 -17.39 -8.27
CA GLY A 158 -2.98 -16.30 -9.07
C GLY A 158 -4.04 -15.44 -9.73
N ILE A 159 -5.08 -16.03 -10.31
CA ILE A 159 -6.20 -15.29 -10.93
C ILE A 159 -6.95 -14.47 -9.87
N ILE A 160 -7.24 -15.07 -8.72
CA ILE A 160 -7.90 -14.37 -7.61
C ILE A 160 -7.02 -13.19 -7.15
N THR A 161 -5.70 -13.40 -7.01
CA THR A 161 -4.74 -12.35 -6.62
C THR A 161 -4.73 -11.18 -7.62
N GLU A 162 -4.75 -11.47 -8.92
CA GLU A 162 -4.80 -10.44 -9.97
C GLU A 162 -6.10 -9.64 -9.92
N MET A 163 -7.22 -10.28 -9.64
CA MET A 163 -8.52 -9.62 -9.48
C MET A 163 -8.51 -8.65 -8.29
N PHE A 164 -7.91 -9.02 -7.15
CA PHE A 164 -7.74 -8.12 -6.01
C PHE A 164 -6.89 -6.89 -6.36
N HIS A 165 -5.82 -7.07 -7.14
CA HIS A 165 -5.02 -5.94 -7.61
C HIS A 165 -5.80 -5.03 -8.57
N SER A 166 -6.50 -5.63 -9.55
CA SER A 166 -7.34 -4.90 -10.51
C SER A 166 -8.47 -4.10 -9.84
N MET A 167 -8.96 -4.55 -8.68
CA MET A 167 -9.95 -3.85 -7.88
C MET A 167 -9.46 -2.46 -7.44
N PHE A 168 -8.21 -2.33 -6.98
CA PHE A 168 -7.63 -1.02 -6.60
C PHE A 168 -7.51 -0.11 -7.83
N GLN A 169 -7.11 -0.66 -8.97
CA GLN A 169 -7.06 0.08 -10.22
C GLN A 169 -8.46 0.57 -10.63
N ALA A 170 -9.44 -0.31 -10.63
CA ALA A 170 -10.83 0.04 -10.95
C ALA A 170 -11.45 1.05 -9.96
N ALA A 171 -11.04 1.04 -8.70
CA ALA A 171 -11.46 2.03 -7.71
C ALA A 171 -10.79 3.39 -7.94
N SER A 172 -9.51 3.40 -8.36
CA SER A 172 -8.75 4.62 -8.63
C SER A 172 -9.29 5.43 -9.82
N PHE A 173 -9.79 4.74 -10.86
CA PHE A 173 -10.33 5.36 -12.07
C PHE A 173 -11.87 5.43 -12.08
N SER A 174 -12.51 5.18 -10.96
CA SER A 174 -13.97 5.22 -10.85
C SER A 174 -14.50 6.64 -10.96
N SER A 175 -15.54 6.83 -11.78
CA SER A 175 -16.31 8.07 -11.89
C SER A 175 -17.50 8.14 -10.91
N LEU A 176 -17.67 7.13 -10.06
CA LEU A 176 -18.74 7.12 -9.07
C LEU A 176 -18.46 8.12 -7.95
N GLU A 177 -19.51 8.76 -7.43
CA GLU A 177 -19.43 9.66 -6.26
C GLU A 177 -19.27 8.86 -4.95
N LEU A 178 -18.15 8.13 -4.85
CA LEU A 178 -17.77 7.32 -3.71
C LEU A 178 -16.33 7.63 -3.29
N SER A 179 -16.06 7.52 -2.00
CA SER A 179 -14.67 7.54 -1.55
C SER A 179 -13.90 6.35 -2.13
N PHE A 180 -12.57 6.49 -2.29
CA PHE A 180 -11.75 5.37 -2.76
C PHE A 180 -11.90 4.13 -1.87
N VAL A 181 -11.91 4.33 -0.56
CA VAL A 181 -12.08 3.23 0.42
C VAL A 181 -13.44 2.57 0.30
N ASP A 182 -14.54 3.34 0.14
CA ASP A 182 -15.87 2.76 -0.01
C ASP A 182 -16.03 2.03 -1.34
N ASN A 183 -15.44 2.58 -2.41
CA ASN A 183 -15.41 1.92 -3.71
C ASN A 183 -14.70 0.56 -3.63
N VAL A 184 -13.53 0.51 -2.98
CA VAL A 184 -12.82 -0.75 -2.71
C VAL A 184 -13.67 -1.69 -1.85
N ARG A 185 -14.33 -1.19 -0.80
CA ARG A 185 -15.17 -2.00 0.10
C ARG A 185 -16.32 -2.69 -0.63
N PHE A 186 -17.03 -1.99 -1.53
CA PHE A 186 -18.11 -2.60 -2.32
C PHE A 186 -17.59 -3.66 -3.29
N LYS A 187 -16.48 -3.39 -3.98
CA LYS A 187 -15.85 -4.37 -4.88
C LYS A 187 -15.32 -5.58 -4.11
N LEU A 188 -14.74 -5.36 -2.94
CA LEU A 188 -14.28 -6.42 -2.05
C LEU A 188 -15.43 -7.35 -1.68
N ARG A 189 -16.59 -6.81 -1.28
CA ARG A 189 -17.75 -7.61 -0.93
C ARG A 189 -18.16 -8.52 -2.10
N LEU A 190 -18.29 -7.98 -3.32
CA LEU A 190 -18.60 -8.77 -4.50
C LEU A 190 -17.60 -9.88 -4.77
N MET A 191 -16.30 -9.60 -4.57
CA MET A 191 -15.26 -10.60 -4.77
C MET A 191 -15.31 -11.68 -3.70
N MET A 192 -15.49 -11.32 -2.43
CA MET A 192 -15.59 -12.29 -1.33
C MET A 192 -16.79 -13.22 -1.51
N ASP A 193 -17.95 -12.70 -1.90
CA ASP A 193 -19.14 -13.50 -2.21
C ASP A 193 -18.89 -14.49 -3.37
N GLY A 194 -17.95 -14.18 -4.27
CA GLY A 194 -17.57 -15.03 -5.40
C GLY A 194 -16.49 -16.07 -5.11
N ILE A 195 -15.64 -15.87 -4.08
CA ILE A 195 -14.50 -16.76 -3.80
C ILE A 195 -14.67 -17.62 -2.55
N CYS A 196 -15.49 -17.19 -1.56
CA CYS A 196 -15.75 -17.98 -0.38
C CYS A 196 -16.55 -19.23 -0.77
N THR A 197 -16.17 -20.36 -0.20
CA THR A 197 -16.99 -21.58 -0.31
C THR A 197 -18.25 -21.36 0.51
N THR A 198 -19.38 -21.28 -0.19
CA THR A 198 -20.68 -21.37 0.48
C THR A 198 -20.79 -22.81 0.98
N THR A 199 -20.82 -23.02 2.29
CA THR A 199 -21.31 -24.29 2.83
C THR A 199 -22.76 -24.38 2.36
N ARG A 200 -23.02 -25.06 1.24
CA ARG A 200 -24.39 -25.46 0.90
C ARG A 200 -24.85 -26.36 2.03
N ILE A 201 -25.59 -25.77 2.96
CA ILE A 201 -26.37 -26.55 3.92
C ILE A 201 -27.37 -27.32 3.05
N GLY A 202 -27.15 -28.60 2.96
CA GLY A 202 -27.88 -29.71 2.40
C GLY A 202 -29.11 -29.45 1.48
N GLU A 203 -29.00 -29.95 0.28
CA GLU A 203 -30.15 -30.66 -0.34
C GLU A 203 -30.18 -32.09 0.16
#